data_13ea5825c52ce535d4658cccd9f2ad3b
#
_entry.id   13ea5825c52ce535d4658cccd9f2ad3b
#
_cell.length_a   1.000
_cell.length_b   1.000
_cell.length_c   1.000
_cell.angle_alpha   90.00
_cell.angle_beta   90.00
_cell.angle_gamma   90.00
#
_symmetry.space_group_name_H-M   'P 1'
#
loop_
_entity.id
_entity.type
_entity.pdbx_description
1 polymer ?
#
loop_
_entity_poly.entity_id
_entity_poly.type
_entity_poly.pdbx_seq_one_letter_code
_entity_poly.pdbx_strand_id
1 'polypeptide(L)'
;EIDGYAASLTDKLVKVLKLAIDDEATPCVADGYIDTVMFSNEKVEAFDDATPEIDLEDNPRVKALAKKVRSSVDANGKPVSKMRMYQFRDGLFEAMLHRFKTDPTMAAWGEENRDWGGAFAVYRGLTEALPYRRLFNSPIAEASIVGAGVGYAMAGGRAVVELMYCDFLGRSGDEVFNQMAKWQSMSAGLLKMPLVLRVSVGSKYGAQHSQDWSALVAHIPGLKVYFPTTPTDAKGMLNLALAGTDPVVFLESQKLYDKGEDFEPGGVP
;
A
#
# COMPACT_ATOMS: atom_id res chain seq x y z
N GLU A 1 33.11 31.15 -18.45
CA GLU A 1 32.33 30.96 -17.19
C GLU A 1 31.70 29.55 -17.15
N ILE A 2 31.05 29.08 -18.21
CA ILE A 2 30.39 27.75 -18.24
C ILE A 2 31.42 26.63 -18.09
N ASP A 3 32.53 26.71 -18.81
CA ASP A 3 33.59 25.69 -18.75
C ASP A 3 34.24 25.62 -17.36
N GLY A 4 34.46 26.77 -16.72
CA GLY A 4 34.96 26.84 -15.35
C GLY A 4 34.00 26.26 -14.33
N TYR A 5 32.71 26.47 -14.52
CA TYR A 5 31.67 25.89 -13.67
C TYR A 5 31.58 24.37 -13.88
N ALA A 6 31.61 23.92 -15.13
CA ALA A 6 31.58 22.49 -15.45
C ALA A 6 32.78 21.74 -14.86
N ALA A 7 33.98 22.32 -14.96
CA ALA A 7 35.20 21.75 -14.35
C ALA A 7 35.05 21.65 -12.82
N SER A 8 34.57 22.72 -12.16
CA SER A 8 34.33 22.72 -10.71
C SER A 8 33.30 21.67 -10.28
N LEU A 9 32.27 21.48 -11.09
CA LEU A 9 31.25 20.47 -10.82
C LEU A 9 31.81 19.05 -10.97
N THR A 10 32.59 18.83 -12.03
CA THR A 10 33.28 17.56 -12.28
C THR A 10 34.20 17.19 -11.11
N ASP A 11 35.02 18.14 -10.63
CA ASP A 11 35.89 17.93 -9.49
C ASP A 11 35.12 17.54 -8.20
N LYS A 12 33.98 18.17 -7.98
CA LYS A 12 33.08 17.81 -6.85
C LYS A 12 32.53 16.40 -6.99
N LEU A 13 32.04 16.05 -8.19
CA LEU A 13 31.51 14.71 -8.47
C LEU A 13 32.57 13.63 -8.30
N VAL A 14 33.80 13.88 -8.78
CA VAL A 14 34.92 12.94 -8.60
C VAL A 14 35.27 12.75 -7.13
N LYS A 15 35.22 13.81 -6.31
CA LYS A 15 35.45 13.71 -4.86
C LYS A 15 34.37 12.89 -4.18
N VAL A 16 33.09 13.13 -4.51
CA VAL A 16 31.96 12.35 -3.99
C VAL A 16 32.06 10.89 -4.40
N LEU A 17 32.39 10.62 -5.67
CA LEU A 17 32.58 9.26 -6.16
C LEU A 17 33.68 8.53 -5.39
N LYS A 18 34.85 9.18 -5.16
CA LYS A 18 35.94 8.59 -4.39
C LYS A 18 35.53 8.23 -2.96
N LEU A 19 34.72 9.07 -2.31
CA LEU A 19 34.20 8.78 -0.98
C LEU A 19 33.17 7.63 -1.02
N ALA A 20 32.35 7.58 -2.06
CA ALA A 20 31.32 6.55 -2.20
C ALA A 20 31.86 5.13 -2.45
N ILE A 21 33.08 5.02 -3.03
CA ILE A 21 33.77 3.74 -3.28
C ILE A 21 34.86 3.42 -2.27
N ASP A 22 35.03 4.24 -1.25
CA ASP A 22 36.00 4.06 -0.18
C ASP A 22 35.33 3.27 0.95
N ASP A 23 35.76 2.03 1.13
CA ASP A 23 35.20 1.12 2.13
C ASP A 23 35.43 1.59 3.58
N GLU A 24 36.42 2.47 3.83
CA GLU A 24 36.64 3.05 5.15
C GLU A 24 35.73 4.28 5.38
N ALA A 25 35.56 5.10 4.35
CA ALA A 25 34.72 6.31 4.43
C ALA A 25 33.23 6.02 4.30
N THR A 26 32.88 5.02 3.47
CA THR A 26 31.50 4.60 3.23
C THR A 26 31.44 3.07 3.22
N PRO A 27 31.57 2.43 4.38
CA PRO A 27 31.59 0.98 4.46
C PRO A 27 30.31 0.39 3.94
N CYS A 28 30.43 -0.62 3.07
CA CYS A 28 29.31 -1.45 2.70
C CYS A 28 28.97 -2.37 3.88
N VAL A 29 28.04 -1.97 4.70
CA VAL A 29 27.71 -2.68 5.94
C VAL A 29 26.73 -3.80 5.60
N ALA A 30 27.23 -5.03 5.51
CA ALA A 30 26.36 -6.19 5.39
C ALA A 30 25.57 -6.44 6.70
N ASP A 31 26.22 -6.22 7.84
CA ASP A 31 25.59 -6.33 9.16
C ASP A 31 24.93 -5.01 9.56
N GLY A 32 23.65 -5.02 9.86
CA GLY A 32 22.88 -3.83 10.21
C GLY A 32 22.45 -2.97 9.00
N TYR A 33 22.69 -3.44 7.78
CA TYR A 33 22.25 -2.71 6.58
C TYR A 33 20.73 -2.49 6.57
N ILE A 34 19.98 -3.47 7.02
CA ILE A 34 18.54 -3.38 7.18
C ILE A 34 18.18 -2.26 8.15
N ASP A 35 18.90 -2.15 9.27
CA ASP A 35 18.66 -1.12 10.29
C ASP A 35 18.89 0.30 9.77
N THR A 36 19.83 0.46 8.83
CA THR A 36 20.14 1.77 8.26
C THR A 36 19.30 2.15 7.05
N VAL A 37 18.81 1.16 6.31
CA VAL A 37 18.02 1.36 5.08
C VAL A 37 16.52 1.31 5.34
N MET A 38 16.07 0.60 6.37
CA MET A 38 14.66 0.52 6.72
C MET A 38 14.21 1.66 7.62
N PHE A 39 14.90 2.81 7.49
CA PHE A 39 14.27 3.98 7.65
C PHE A 39 14.03 4.67 8.86
N SER A 40 14.18 5.73 9.12
CA SER A 40 13.59 6.78 9.99
C SER A 40 12.91 6.28 11.31
N ASN A 41 12.80 4.98 11.51
CA ASN A 41 12.34 4.36 12.72
C ASN A 41 13.54 3.74 13.45
N GLU A 42 13.95 4.36 14.55
CA GLU A 42 15.01 3.85 15.43
C GLU A 42 14.68 2.49 16.06
N LYS A 43 13.48 1.95 15.78
CA LYS A 43 13.01 0.67 16.28
C LYS A 43 12.79 -0.29 15.13
N VAL A 44 13.85 -0.93 14.68
CA VAL A 44 13.72 -2.14 13.87
C VAL A 44 13.19 -3.24 14.78
N GLU A 45 11.96 -3.65 14.55
CA GLU A 45 11.41 -4.82 15.22
C GLU A 45 12.14 -6.06 14.73
N ALA A 46 12.58 -6.90 15.67
CA ALA A 46 13.23 -8.14 15.33
C ALA A 46 12.31 -9.03 14.49
N PHE A 47 12.86 -9.68 13.47
CA PHE A 47 12.11 -10.61 12.62
C PHE A 47 11.64 -11.88 13.36
N ASP A 48 12.13 -12.12 14.57
CA ASP A 48 11.65 -13.20 15.45
C ASP A 48 10.22 -12.99 15.93
N ASP A 49 9.71 -11.75 15.78
CA ASP A 49 8.32 -11.41 15.87
C ASP A 49 7.67 -11.79 17.20
N ALA A 50 8.39 -11.52 18.25
CA ALA A 50 7.88 -11.66 19.60
C ALA A 50 6.79 -10.62 19.97
N THR A 51 6.52 -9.67 19.05
CA THR A 51 5.47 -8.66 19.26
C THR A 51 4.10 -9.32 19.20
N PRO A 52 3.36 -9.40 20.30
CA PRO A 52 2.03 -10.00 20.29
C PRO A 52 1.07 -9.15 19.48
N GLU A 53 0.14 -9.79 18.80
CA GLU A 53 -1.01 -9.07 18.24
C GLU A 53 -1.86 -8.55 19.40
N ILE A 54 -2.08 -7.23 19.45
CA ILE A 54 -2.97 -6.63 20.44
C ILE A 54 -4.43 -6.88 20.07
N ASP A 55 -5.30 -6.81 21.08
CA ASP A 55 -6.74 -6.83 20.82
C ASP A 55 -7.14 -5.62 19.97
N LEU A 56 -7.61 -5.91 18.76
CA LEU A 56 -8.02 -4.90 17.81
C LEU A 56 -9.25 -4.11 18.25
N GLU A 57 -10.03 -4.63 19.20
CA GLU A 57 -11.18 -3.91 19.76
C GLU A 57 -10.73 -2.74 20.66
N ASP A 58 -9.56 -2.86 21.25
CA ASP A 58 -8.95 -1.79 22.04
C ASP A 58 -8.18 -0.76 21.18
N ASN A 59 -8.05 -0.99 19.88
CA ASN A 59 -7.35 -0.10 18.98
C ASN A 59 -7.99 1.30 18.97
N PRO A 60 -7.21 2.38 19.17
CA PRO A 60 -7.73 3.76 19.22
C PRO A 60 -8.47 4.17 17.94
N ARG A 61 -8.03 3.72 16.76
CA ARG A 61 -8.70 4.02 15.50
C ARG A 61 -10.04 3.31 15.40
N VAL A 62 -10.14 2.05 15.82
CA VAL A 62 -11.41 1.31 15.82
C VAL A 62 -12.41 2.01 16.73
N LYS A 63 -11.99 2.41 17.95
CA LYS A 63 -12.83 3.19 18.86
C LYS A 63 -13.27 4.53 18.29
N ALA A 64 -12.39 5.20 17.54
CA ALA A 64 -12.73 6.45 16.87
C ALA A 64 -13.72 6.24 15.72
N LEU A 65 -13.54 5.17 14.93
CA LEU A 65 -14.42 4.84 13.82
C LEU A 65 -15.85 4.50 14.27
N ALA A 66 -16.00 3.83 15.39
CA ALA A 66 -17.31 3.50 15.95
C ALA A 66 -18.16 4.75 16.28
N LYS A 67 -17.52 5.92 16.42
CA LYS A 67 -18.18 7.21 16.72
C LYS A 67 -18.44 8.05 15.46
N LYS A 68 -17.97 7.61 14.30
CA LYS A 68 -18.12 8.36 13.05
C LYS A 68 -19.54 8.22 12.48
N VAL A 69 -20.01 9.32 11.91
CA VAL A 69 -21.29 9.38 11.20
C VAL A 69 -21.11 8.85 9.78
N ARG A 70 -21.99 7.98 9.33
CA ARG A 70 -21.89 7.35 8.00
C ARG A 70 -22.25 8.29 6.86
N SER A 71 -23.23 9.19 7.07
CA SER A 71 -23.63 10.17 6.07
C SER A 71 -22.71 11.40 6.07
N SER A 72 -22.49 11.99 4.91
CA SER A 72 -21.77 13.26 4.76
C SER A 72 -22.59 14.47 5.21
N VAL A 73 -23.90 14.30 5.41
CA VAL A 73 -24.82 15.30 5.91
C VAL A 73 -25.55 14.81 7.17
N ASP A 74 -25.90 15.74 8.06
CA ASP A 74 -26.71 15.43 9.24
C ASP A 74 -28.22 15.37 8.91
N ALA A 75 -29.05 15.09 9.91
CA ALA A 75 -30.50 15.02 9.75
C ALA A 75 -31.14 16.34 9.28
N ASN A 76 -30.43 17.45 9.37
CA ASN A 76 -30.87 18.77 8.92
C ASN A 76 -30.29 19.15 7.55
N GLY A 77 -29.60 18.24 6.87
CA GLY A 77 -28.94 18.49 5.60
C GLY A 77 -27.66 19.32 5.68
N LYS A 78 -27.10 19.54 6.88
CA LYS A 78 -25.84 20.25 7.05
C LYS A 78 -24.65 19.32 6.87
N PRO A 79 -23.56 19.77 6.19
CA PRO A 79 -22.35 18.96 6.05
C PRO A 79 -21.74 18.58 7.40
N VAL A 80 -21.45 17.30 7.57
CA VAL A 80 -20.71 16.78 8.71
C VAL A 80 -19.23 17.11 8.55
N SER A 81 -18.56 17.47 9.64
CA SER A 81 -17.12 17.75 9.59
C SER A 81 -16.33 16.49 9.18
N LYS A 82 -15.26 16.68 8.42
CA LYS A 82 -14.38 15.57 7.96
C LYS A 82 -13.91 14.66 9.09
N MET A 83 -13.68 15.19 10.28
CA MET A 83 -13.23 14.39 11.43
C MET A 83 -14.31 13.48 12.01
N ARG A 84 -15.57 13.85 11.88
CA ARG A 84 -16.72 13.09 12.37
C ARG A 84 -17.32 12.18 11.32
N MET A 85 -16.96 12.38 10.07
CA MET A 85 -17.49 11.64 8.94
C MET A 85 -16.71 10.36 8.71
N TYR A 86 -17.41 9.26 8.43
CA TYR A 86 -16.77 8.03 7.95
C TYR A 86 -16.33 8.25 6.50
N GLN A 87 -15.05 8.01 6.25
CA GLN A 87 -14.40 8.35 4.99
C GLN A 87 -14.08 7.10 4.17
N PHE A 88 -13.80 7.30 2.89
CA PHE A 88 -13.34 6.25 1.98
C PHE A 88 -12.16 5.43 2.56
N ARG A 89 -11.13 6.12 3.09
CA ARG A 89 -10.00 5.43 3.74
C ARG A 89 -10.39 4.61 4.97
N ASP A 90 -11.48 4.95 5.63
CA ASP A 90 -11.98 4.21 6.79
C ASP A 90 -12.62 2.88 6.34
N GLY A 91 -13.28 2.88 5.18
CA GLY A 91 -13.80 1.67 4.56
C GLY A 91 -12.68 0.68 4.20
N LEU A 92 -11.61 1.19 3.60
CA LEU A 92 -10.41 0.38 3.30
C LEU A 92 -9.78 -0.18 4.58
N PHE A 93 -9.62 0.67 5.60
CA PHE A 93 -9.07 0.24 6.89
C PHE A 93 -9.89 -0.87 7.54
N GLU A 94 -11.22 -0.74 7.60
CA GLU A 94 -12.08 -1.77 8.20
C GLU A 94 -12.01 -3.10 7.44
N ALA A 95 -11.94 -3.07 6.10
CA ALA A 95 -11.76 -4.28 5.30
C ALA A 95 -10.42 -4.96 5.57
N MET A 96 -9.33 -4.18 5.62
CA MET A 96 -8.00 -4.68 5.96
C MET A 96 -7.97 -5.28 7.37
N LEU A 97 -8.49 -4.54 8.36
CA LEU A 97 -8.57 -4.98 9.75
C LEU A 97 -9.30 -6.31 9.89
N HIS A 98 -10.47 -6.43 9.25
CA HIS A 98 -11.24 -7.66 9.26
C HIS A 98 -10.44 -8.84 8.71
N ARG A 99 -9.75 -8.65 7.59
CA ARG A 99 -8.95 -9.73 6.99
C ARG A 99 -7.72 -10.08 7.84
N PHE A 100 -7.03 -9.12 8.39
CA PHE A 100 -5.93 -9.39 9.32
C PHE A 100 -6.37 -10.22 10.53
N LYS A 101 -7.58 -9.99 11.05
CA LYS A 101 -8.17 -10.78 12.14
C LYS A 101 -8.49 -12.22 11.72
N THR A 102 -8.94 -12.43 10.50
CA THR A 102 -9.54 -13.71 10.07
C THR A 102 -8.60 -14.58 9.24
N ASP A 103 -7.50 -14.03 8.76
CA ASP A 103 -6.53 -14.73 7.91
C ASP A 103 -5.10 -14.51 8.45
N PRO A 104 -4.55 -15.50 9.17
CA PRO A 104 -3.20 -15.38 9.74
C PRO A 104 -2.10 -15.35 8.67
N THR A 105 -2.41 -15.72 7.43
CA THR A 105 -1.45 -15.68 6.32
C THR A 105 -1.40 -14.32 5.64
N MET A 106 -2.29 -13.39 5.99
CA MET A 106 -2.29 -12.07 5.36
C MET A 106 -1.09 -11.25 5.82
N ALA A 107 -0.33 -10.76 4.84
CA ALA A 107 0.72 -9.76 5.04
C ALA A 107 0.52 -8.59 4.10
N ALA A 108 0.91 -7.38 4.53
CA ALA A 108 0.81 -6.18 3.73
C ALA A 108 2.11 -5.38 3.78
N TRP A 109 2.51 -4.82 2.64
CA TRP A 109 3.69 -3.99 2.54
C TRP A 109 3.64 -3.02 1.37
N GLY A 110 4.49 -2.03 1.44
CA GLY A 110 4.69 -0.98 0.47
C GLY A 110 5.49 0.14 1.11
N GLU A 111 5.68 1.22 0.40
CA GLU A 111 6.41 2.38 0.89
C GLU A 111 5.63 3.04 2.05
N GLU A 112 6.29 3.21 3.21
CA GLU A 112 5.75 3.88 4.40
C GLU A 112 4.45 3.26 4.97
N ASN A 113 4.12 2.01 4.62
CA ASN A 113 2.85 1.40 5.04
C ASN A 113 2.77 1.19 6.56
N ARG A 114 3.89 0.86 7.21
CA ARG A 114 3.93 0.65 8.65
C ARG A 114 4.10 1.96 9.41
N ASP A 115 5.17 2.68 9.17
CA ASP A 115 5.56 3.82 10.02
C ASP A 115 4.61 5.00 9.91
N TRP A 116 4.17 5.31 8.69
CA TRP A 116 3.24 6.41 8.43
C TRP A 116 1.78 5.96 8.29
N GLY A 117 1.57 4.66 8.16
CA GLY A 117 0.27 4.09 7.87
C GLY A 117 -0.12 4.20 6.40
N GLY A 118 0.90 4.24 5.51
CA GLY A 118 0.76 4.49 4.08
C GLY A 118 0.59 5.96 3.73
N ALA A 119 0.90 6.33 2.50
CA ALA A 119 0.83 7.71 2.01
C ALA A 119 -0.54 8.38 2.25
N PHE A 120 -1.60 7.61 2.28
CA PHE A 120 -2.97 8.08 2.44
C PHE A 120 -3.62 7.62 3.75
N ALA A 121 -2.82 7.20 4.71
CA ALA A 121 -3.23 6.83 6.07
C ALA A 121 -4.27 5.68 6.14
N VAL A 122 -4.25 4.76 5.18
CA VAL A 122 -5.14 3.58 5.19
C VAL A 122 -4.72 2.62 6.30
N TYR A 123 -3.41 2.37 6.47
CA TYR A 123 -2.87 1.47 7.50
C TYR A 123 -2.70 2.10 8.89
N ARG A 124 -2.89 3.42 9.02
CA ARG A 124 -2.73 4.10 10.31
C ARG A 124 -3.59 3.43 11.39
N GLY A 125 -2.96 3.06 12.49
CA GLY A 125 -3.60 2.33 13.60
C GLY A 125 -3.45 0.80 13.51
N LEU A 126 -2.87 0.25 12.44
CA LEU A 126 -2.53 -1.17 12.35
C LEU A 126 -1.11 -1.47 12.84
N THR A 127 -0.22 -0.49 12.83
CA THR A 127 1.18 -0.65 13.28
C THR A 127 1.25 -1.14 14.72
N GLU A 128 0.40 -0.59 15.59
CA GLU A 128 0.35 -0.95 17.00
C GLU A 128 -0.36 -2.29 17.25
N ALA A 129 -1.04 -2.81 16.22
CA ALA A 129 -1.86 -4.02 16.33
C ALA A 129 -1.28 -5.25 15.64
N LEU A 130 -0.26 -5.05 14.80
CA LEU A 130 0.27 -6.11 13.96
C LEU A 130 1.78 -6.24 14.11
N PRO A 131 2.30 -7.47 14.18
CA PRO A 131 3.73 -7.74 14.18
C PRO A 131 4.36 -7.35 12.84
N TYR A 132 5.67 -7.13 12.83
CA TYR A 132 6.40 -6.67 11.66
C TYR A 132 6.22 -7.58 10.44
N ARG A 133 6.23 -8.91 10.61
CA ARG A 133 6.04 -9.88 9.51
C ARG A 133 4.71 -9.73 8.79
N ARG A 134 3.72 -9.09 9.41
CA ARG A 134 2.37 -8.94 8.81
C ARG A 134 2.12 -7.56 8.22
N LEU A 135 2.81 -6.54 8.72
CA LEU A 135 2.75 -5.17 8.17
C LEU A 135 4.12 -4.54 8.26
N PHE A 136 4.74 -4.23 7.13
CA PHE A 136 6.08 -3.67 7.08
C PHE A 136 6.26 -2.65 5.95
N ASN A 137 7.32 -1.86 6.05
CA ASN A 137 7.73 -0.96 4.98
C ASN A 137 8.59 -1.71 3.96
N SER A 138 8.49 -1.31 2.72
CA SER A 138 9.44 -1.68 1.67
C SER A 138 10.33 -0.49 1.30
N PRO A 139 11.52 -0.74 0.74
CA PRO A 139 12.24 0.28 -0.01
C PRO A 139 11.43 0.76 -1.22
N ILE A 140 11.84 1.89 -1.83
CA ILE A 140 11.31 2.35 -3.12
C ILE A 140 11.83 1.41 -4.22
N ALA A 141 11.09 0.36 -4.47
CA ALA A 141 11.46 -0.69 -5.43
C ALA A 141 10.19 -1.41 -5.92
N GLU A 142 9.41 -0.75 -6.76
CA GLU A 142 8.05 -1.16 -7.12
C GLU A 142 8.00 -2.58 -7.74
N ALA A 143 8.97 -2.93 -8.58
CA ALA A 143 9.09 -4.29 -9.12
C ALA A 143 9.26 -5.33 -8.00
N SER A 144 10.10 -5.05 -7.00
CA SER A 144 10.29 -5.94 -5.85
C SER A 144 9.07 -6.01 -4.95
N ILE A 145 8.36 -4.88 -4.76
CA ILE A 145 7.11 -4.83 -3.98
C ILE A 145 6.10 -5.81 -4.56
N VAL A 146 5.84 -5.72 -5.85
CA VAL A 146 4.85 -6.58 -6.53
C VAL A 146 5.39 -8.01 -6.70
N GLY A 147 6.64 -8.18 -7.13
CA GLY A 147 7.26 -9.49 -7.33
C GLY A 147 7.31 -10.33 -6.05
N ALA A 148 7.63 -9.71 -4.90
CA ALA A 148 7.55 -10.38 -3.61
C ALA A 148 6.10 -10.79 -3.28
N GLY A 149 5.11 -9.95 -3.63
CA GLY A 149 3.69 -10.27 -3.50
C GLY A 149 3.27 -11.50 -4.31
N VAL A 150 3.73 -11.58 -5.55
CA VAL A 150 3.53 -12.77 -6.40
C VAL A 150 4.13 -14.00 -5.75
N GLY A 151 5.40 -13.93 -5.34
CA GLY A 151 6.08 -15.08 -4.70
C GLY A 151 5.40 -15.51 -3.41
N TYR A 152 4.98 -14.57 -2.56
CA TYR A 152 4.26 -14.85 -1.32
C TYR A 152 2.90 -15.51 -1.57
N ALA A 153 2.15 -15.02 -2.56
CA ALA A 153 0.88 -15.61 -2.96
C ALA A 153 1.05 -17.03 -3.52
N MET A 154 2.08 -17.27 -4.34
CA MET A 154 2.42 -18.61 -4.86
C MET A 154 2.81 -19.58 -3.74
N ALA A 155 3.42 -19.10 -2.66
CA ALA A 155 3.74 -19.89 -1.47
C ALA A 155 2.51 -20.16 -0.56
N GLY A 156 1.33 -19.68 -0.94
CA GLY A 156 0.07 -19.92 -0.22
C GLY A 156 -0.33 -18.83 0.78
N GLY A 157 0.43 -17.74 0.86
CA GLY A 157 0.07 -16.58 1.67
C GLY A 157 -0.90 -15.64 0.94
N ARG A 158 -1.56 -14.76 1.69
CA ARG A 158 -2.37 -13.67 1.14
C ARG A 158 -1.59 -12.37 1.22
N ALA A 159 -1.31 -11.78 0.07
CA ALA A 159 -0.55 -10.56 -0.02
C ALA A 159 -1.44 -9.34 -0.30
N VAL A 160 -1.15 -8.24 0.37
CA VAL A 160 -1.62 -6.90 0.00
C VAL A 160 -0.39 -6.03 -0.19
N VAL A 161 -0.16 -5.61 -1.42
CA VAL A 161 0.97 -4.74 -1.73
C VAL A 161 0.47 -3.38 -2.21
N GLU A 162 1.20 -2.32 -1.90
CA GLU A 162 0.80 -0.97 -2.28
C GLU A 162 1.87 -0.33 -3.15
N LEU A 163 1.44 0.17 -4.31
CA LEU A 163 2.18 1.18 -5.05
C LEU A 163 1.60 2.55 -4.70
N MET A 164 2.44 3.43 -4.21
CA MET A 164 2.04 4.73 -3.71
C MET A 164 1.30 5.55 -4.77
N TYR A 165 1.76 5.47 -6.03
CA TYR A 165 1.14 6.15 -7.18
C TYR A 165 1.10 5.25 -8.41
N CYS A 166 0.01 5.34 -9.16
CA CYS A 166 -0.20 4.64 -10.42
C CYS A 166 0.89 4.94 -11.45
N ASP A 167 1.47 6.13 -11.40
CA ASP A 167 2.56 6.60 -12.25
C ASP A 167 3.77 5.66 -12.25
N PHE A 168 4.01 4.97 -11.14
CA PHE A 168 5.14 4.05 -10.97
C PHE A 168 4.81 2.59 -11.29
N LEU A 169 3.57 2.29 -11.68
CA LEU A 169 3.15 0.95 -12.08
C LEU A 169 4.02 0.38 -13.22
N GLY A 170 4.51 1.25 -14.10
CA GLY A 170 5.39 0.85 -15.19
C GLY A 170 6.71 0.22 -14.73
N ARG A 171 7.18 0.53 -13.51
CA ARG A 171 8.37 -0.09 -12.90
C ARG A 171 8.17 -1.56 -12.54
N SER A 172 6.92 -1.95 -12.29
CA SER A 172 6.51 -3.33 -11.99
C SER A 172 5.70 -3.94 -13.13
N GLY A 173 5.97 -3.51 -14.37
CA GLY A 173 5.20 -3.93 -15.54
C GLY A 173 5.17 -5.44 -15.73
N ASP A 174 6.31 -6.12 -15.71
CA ASP A 174 6.36 -7.58 -15.85
C ASP A 174 5.68 -8.27 -14.66
N GLU A 175 5.95 -7.83 -13.45
CA GLU A 175 5.38 -8.40 -12.24
C GLU A 175 3.85 -8.33 -12.24
N VAL A 176 3.27 -7.26 -12.77
CA VAL A 176 1.81 -7.09 -12.87
C VAL A 176 1.25 -7.79 -14.10
N PHE A 177 1.81 -7.52 -15.29
CA PHE A 177 1.19 -7.93 -16.57
C PHE A 177 1.44 -9.39 -16.92
N ASN A 178 2.53 -9.97 -16.44
CA ASN A 178 2.90 -11.35 -16.67
C ASN A 178 2.81 -12.19 -15.39
N GLN A 179 3.56 -11.85 -14.35
CA GLN A 179 3.66 -12.69 -13.16
C GLN A 179 2.32 -12.76 -12.41
N MET A 180 1.82 -11.64 -11.95
CA MET A 180 0.54 -11.56 -11.23
C MET A 180 -0.62 -12.05 -12.10
N ALA A 181 -0.68 -11.62 -13.36
CA ALA A 181 -1.81 -11.87 -14.25
C ALA A 181 -1.88 -13.31 -14.79
N LYS A 182 -0.76 -14.01 -14.97
CA LYS A 182 -0.70 -15.21 -15.79
C LYS A 182 -0.44 -16.52 -15.04
N TRP A 183 0.16 -16.50 -13.85
CA TRP A 183 0.55 -17.74 -13.15
C TRP A 183 -0.61 -18.71 -12.90
N GLN A 184 -1.81 -18.22 -12.59
CA GLN A 184 -2.97 -19.10 -12.45
C GLN A 184 -3.28 -19.84 -13.76
N SER A 185 -3.27 -19.13 -14.88
CA SER A 185 -3.53 -19.72 -16.20
C SER A 185 -2.41 -20.67 -16.63
N MET A 186 -1.14 -20.25 -16.49
CA MET A 186 0.03 -21.04 -16.88
C MET A 186 0.15 -22.34 -16.08
N SER A 187 -0.30 -22.33 -14.83
CA SER A 187 -0.31 -23.51 -13.97
C SER A 187 -1.59 -24.36 -14.11
N ALA A 188 -2.43 -24.10 -15.11
CA ALA A 188 -3.75 -24.74 -15.25
C ALA A 188 -4.61 -24.65 -13.98
N GLY A 189 -4.50 -23.54 -13.23
CA GLY A 189 -5.26 -23.30 -12.01
C GLY A 189 -4.72 -23.98 -10.75
N LEU A 190 -3.58 -24.65 -10.82
CA LEU A 190 -2.93 -25.28 -9.65
C LEU A 190 -2.46 -24.20 -8.66
N LEU A 191 -1.81 -23.17 -9.15
CA LEU A 191 -1.43 -22.03 -8.35
C LEU A 191 -2.61 -21.06 -8.20
N LYS A 192 -2.78 -20.54 -7.01
CA LYS A 192 -3.68 -19.42 -6.73
C LYS A 192 -2.87 -18.13 -6.58
N MET A 193 -3.51 -17.00 -6.82
CA MET A 193 -2.85 -15.71 -6.74
C MET A 193 -3.65 -14.75 -5.84
N PRO A 194 -3.76 -15.03 -4.53
CA PRO A 194 -4.47 -14.17 -3.59
C PRO A 194 -3.64 -12.90 -3.29
N LEU A 195 -3.44 -12.10 -4.31
CA LEU A 195 -2.66 -10.87 -4.28
C LEU A 195 -3.57 -9.69 -4.63
N VAL A 196 -3.65 -8.74 -3.73
CA VAL A 196 -4.29 -7.43 -3.96
C VAL A 196 -3.21 -6.39 -4.09
N LEU A 197 -3.09 -5.80 -5.27
CA LEU A 197 -2.25 -4.64 -5.55
C LEU A 197 -3.09 -3.38 -5.39
N ARG A 198 -2.87 -2.63 -4.30
CA ARG A 198 -3.49 -1.34 -4.07
C ARG A 198 -2.68 -0.25 -4.76
N VAL A 199 -3.35 0.61 -5.49
CA VAL A 199 -2.70 1.67 -6.28
C VAL A 199 -3.50 2.96 -6.20
N SER A 200 -2.90 4.05 -5.76
CA SER A 200 -3.56 5.35 -5.83
C SER A 200 -3.53 5.93 -7.25
N VAL A 201 -4.60 6.58 -7.67
CA VAL A 201 -4.73 7.18 -8.99
C VAL A 201 -5.22 8.62 -8.91
N GLY A 202 -4.88 9.41 -9.93
CA GLY A 202 -5.36 10.78 -10.11
C GLY A 202 -4.56 11.83 -9.36
N SER A 203 -5.05 13.04 -9.36
CA SER A 203 -4.29 14.27 -9.32
C SER A 203 -4.06 14.90 -7.97
N LYS A 204 -2.83 15.37 -7.73
CA LYS A 204 -2.56 16.60 -6.96
C LYS A 204 -1.10 17.04 -6.98
N TYR A 205 -0.18 16.17 -7.36
CA TYR A 205 1.23 16.33 -7.03
C TYR A 205 2.14 16.41 -8.26
N GLY A 206 1.70 17.09 -9.31
CA GLY A 206 2.44 17.23 -10.55
C GLY A 206 2.19 16.08 -11.54
N ALA A 207 2.81 16.15 -12.71
CA ALA A 207 2.54 15.24 -13.81
C ALA A 207 2.83 13.78 -13.51
N GLN A 208 3.93 13.50 -12.77
CA GLN A 208 4.36 12.14 -12.43
C GLN A 208 3.70 11.55 -11.18
N HIS A 209 2.70 12.23 -10.59
CA HIS A 209 1.96 11.75 -9.42
C HIS A 209 0.45 11.95 -9.59
N SER A 210 -0.03 11.99 -10.83
CA SER A 210 -1.41 12.40 -11.14
C SER A 210 -2.08 11.55 -12.20
N GLN A 211 -1.40 10.54 -12.70
CA GLN A 211 -1.91 9.73 -13.80
C GLN A 211 -2.94 8.71 -13.32
N ASP A 212 -3.72 8.22 -14.27
CA ASP A 212 -4.69 7.15 -14.09
C ASP A 212 -4.49 6.13 -15.23
N TRP A 213 -3.94 4.98 -14.88
CA TRP A 213 -3.71 3.89 -15.83
C TRP A 213 -4.70 2.74 -15.67
N SER A 214 -5.91 3.03 -15.16
CA SER A 214 -6.97 2.03 -15.00
C SER A 214 -7.29 1.30 -16.28
N ALA A 215 -7.34 2.01 -17.41
CA ALA A 215 -7.56 1.41 -18.74
C ALA A 215 -6.45 0.42 -19.13
N LEU A 216 -5.20 0.70 -18.75
CA LEU A 216 -4.07 -0.20 -19.04
C LEU A 216 -4.22 -1.52 -18.29
N VAL A 217 -4.47 -1.49 -16.98
CA VAL A 217 -4.61 -2.73 -16.20
C VAL A 217 -5.89 -3.48 -16.55
N ALA A 218 -6.96 -2.78 -16.92
CA ALA A 218 -8.22 -3.37 -17.38
C ALA A 218 -8.06 -4.11 -18.74
N HIS A 219 -7.05 -3.74 -19.52
CA HIS A 219 -6.74 -4.40 -20.78
C HIS A 219 -6.00 -5.74 -20.61
N ILE A 220 -5.42 -6.01 -19.42
CA ILE A 220 -4.59 -7.19 -19.20
C ILE A 220 -5.44 -8.39 -18.75
N PRO A 221 -5.58 -9.44 -19.59
CA PRO A 221 -6.31 -10.64 -19.20
C PRO A 221 -5.66 -11.34 -18.01
N GLY A 222 -6.50 -11.77 -17.06
CA GLY A 222 -6.07 -12.45 -15.84
C GLY A 222 -6.10 -11.56 -14.60
N LEU A 223 -6.21 -10.25 -14.75
CA LEU A 223 -6.39 -9.32 -13.63
C LEU A 223 -7.87 -9.02 -13.41
N LYS A 224 -8.29 -8.97 -12.14
CA LYS A 224 -9.52 -8.28 -11.73
C LYS A 224 -9.17 -6.83 -11.40
N VAL A 225 -9.99 -5.90 -11.84
CA VAL A 225 -9.76 -4.46 -11.60
C VAL A 225 -10.96 -3.89 -10.86
N TYR A 226 -10.70 -3.32 -9.68
CA TYR A 226 -11.70 -2.66 -8.86
C TYR A 226 -11.36 -1.18 -8.71
N PHE A 227 -12.36 -0.32 -8.81
CA PHE A 227 -12.19 1.12 -8.67
C PHE A 227 -13.41 1.69 -7.92
N PRO A 228 -13.45 1.56 -6.59
CA PRO A 228 -14.56 2.05 -5.78
C PRO A 228 -14.67 3.57 -5.80
N THR A 229 -15.87 4.07 -5.60
CA THR A 229 -16.16 5.51 -5.61
C THR A 229 -16.70 6.03 -4.28
N THR A 230 -17.20 5.16 -3.43
CA THR A 230 -17.78 5.51 -2.12
C THR A 230 -17.08 4.75 -0.99
N PRO A 231 -17.17 5.19 0.27
CA PRO A 231 -16.70 4.43 1.42
C PRO A 231 -17.28 3.01 1.51
N THR A 232 -18.55 2.86 1.18
CA THR A 232 -19.25 1.56 1.17
C THR A 232 -18.68 0.64 0.10
N ASP A 233 -18.52 1.15 -1.13
CA ASP A 233 -17.88 0.40 -2.22
C ASP A 233 -16.45 0.01 -1.87
N ALA A 234 -15.67 0.94 -1.30
CA ALA A 234 -14.29 0.69 -0.90
C ALA A 234 -14.20 -0.48 0.09
N LYS A 235 -15.06 -0.49 1.11
CA LYS A 235 -15.12 -1.57 2.09
C LYS A 235 -15.58 -2.88 1.46
N GLY A 236 -16.70 -2.86 0.72
CA GLY A 236 -17.30 -4.06 0.12
C GLY A 236 -16.38 -4.70 -0.93
N MET A 237 -15.88 -3.90 -1.88
CA MET A 237 -15.01 -4.39 -2.94
C MET A 237 -13.66 -4.89 -2.40
N LEU A 238 -13.09 -4.22 -1.39
CA LEU A 238 -11.84 -4.68 -0.80
C LEU A 238 -12.04 -5.98 0.00
N ASN A 239 -13.15 -6.11 0.73
CA ASN A 239 -13.49 -7.38 1.38
C ASN A 239 -13.64 -8.51 0.37
N LEU A 240 -14.30 -8.25 -0.76
CA LEU A 240 -14.45 -9.23 -1.84
C LEU A 240 -13.08 -9.61 -2.44
N ALA A 241 -12.24 -8.62 -2.72
CA ALA A 241 -10.88 -8.85 -3.22
C ALA A 241 -10.06 -9.71 -2.26
N LEU A 242 -10.12 -9.38 -0.97
CA LEU A 242 -9.39 -10.10 0.09
C LEU A 242 -9.98 -11.48 0.41
N ALA A 243 -11.24 -11.75 0.08
CA ALA A 243 -11.82 -13.08 0.24
C ALA A 243 -11.45 -14.03 -0.90
N GLY A 244 -11.18 -13.49 -2.09
CA GLY A 244 -10.89 -14.24 -3.30
C GLY A 244 -9.47 -14.82 -3.35
N THR A 245 -9.23 -15.58 -4.40
CA THR A 245 -7.90 -16.15 -4.71
C THR A 245 -7.37 -15.71 -6.07
N ASP A 246 -8.07 -14.79 -6.71
CA ASP A 246 -7.65 -14.19 -7.98
C ASP A 246 -6.87 -12.90 -7.74
N PRO A 247 -5.95 -12.54 -8.65
CA PRO A 247 -5.19 -11.32 -8.52
C PRO A 247 -6.07 -10.10 -8.80
N VAL A 248 -5.99 -9.11 -7.93
CA VAL A 248 -6.78 -7.87 -8.01
C VAL A 248 -5.88 -6.66 -8.07
N VAL A 249 -6.09 -5.78 -9.05
CA VAL A 249 -5.60 -4.41 -9.02
C VAL A 249 -6.72 -3.53 -8.47
N PHE A 250 -6.47 -2.95 -7.31
CA PHE A 250 -7.44 -2.15 -6.57
C PHE A 250 -7.04 -0.68 -6.65
N LEU A 251 -7.74 0.07 -7.48
CA LEU A 251 -7.44 1.46 -7.79
C LEU A 251 -8.17 2.40 -6.83
N GLU A 252 -7.47 3.38 -6.31
CA GLU A 252 -7.97 4.28 -5.27
C GLU A 252 -7.80 5.73 -5.69
N SER A 253 -8.88 6.44 -6.00
CA SER A 253 -8.79 7.85 -6.34
C SER A 253 -8.32 8.69 -5.17
N GLN A 254 -7.22 9.43 -5.34
CA GLN A 254 -6.67 10.32 -4.32
C GLN A 254 -7.66 11.40 -3.86
N LYS A 255 -8.63 11.74 -4.71
CA LYS A 255 -9.68 12.72 -4.37
C LYS A 255 -10.70 12.18 -3.38
N LEU A 256 -10.79 10.86 -3.22
CA LEU A 256 -11.83 10.22 -2.44
C LEU A 256 -11.42 9.86 -1.01
N TYR A 257 -10.13 9.76 -0.69
CA TYR A 257 -9.70 9.30 0.64
C TYR A 257 -10.36 10.03 1.82
N ASP A 258 -10.63 11.34 1.67
CA ASP A 258 -11.28 12.18 2.69
C ASP A 258 -12.80 12.38 2.45
N LYS A 259 -13.38 11.66 1.50
CA LYS A 259 -14.81 11.77 1.19
C LYS A 259 -15.61 10.75 1.99
N GLY A 260 -16.81 11.17 2.41
CA GLY A 260 -17.83 10.30 3.00
C GLY A 260 -18.90 9.90 1.99
N GLU A 261 -19.94 9.22 2.48
CA GLU A 261 -21.12 8.92 1.69
C GLU A 261 -21.96 10.18 1.49
N ASP A 262 -22.43 10.41 0.29
CA ASP A 262 -23.36 11.49 -0.02
C ASP A 262 -24.83 11.07 0.18
N PHE A 263 -25.07 9.80 0.45
CA PHE A 263 -26.39 9.22 0.74
C PHE A 263 -26.27 8.17 1.85
N GLU A 264 -27.38 7.83 2.48
CA GLU A 264 -27.41 6.77 3.48
C GLU A 264 -27.35 5.40 2.79
N PRO A 265 -26.34 4.57 3.06
CA PRO A 265 -26.23 3.28 2.38
C PRO A 265 -27.39 2.38 2.78
N GLY A 266 -28.16 1.95 1.81
CA GLY A 266 -29.20 0.96 2.00
C GLY A 266 -28.63 -0.43 2.17
N GLY A 267 -28.33 -0.83 3.38
CA GLY A 267 -27.88 -2.18 3.71
C GLY A 267 -26.57 -2.58 3.02
N VAL A 268 -25.58 -2.88 3.80
CA VAL A 268 -24.26 -3.24 3.28
C VAL A 268 -24.08 -4.72 3.24
N PRO A 269 -23.45 -5.22 2.19
CA PRO A 269 -22.84 -6.53 2.22
C PRO A 269 -21.70 -6.59 3.23
#